data_94c8cfa4d1f5949e708a47960c98eaa1
#
_entry.id   94c8cfa4d1f5949e708a47960c98eaa1
#
_cell.length_a   1.000
_cell.length_b   1.000
_cell.length_c   1.000
_cell.angle_alpha   90.00
_cell.angle_beta   90.00
_cell.angle_gamma   90.00
#
_symmetry.space_group_name_H-M   'P 1'
#
loop_
_entity.id
_entity.type
_entity.pdbx_description
1 polymer ?
#
loop_
_entity_poly.entity_id
_entity_poly.type
_entity_poly.pdbx_seq_one_letter_code
_entity_poly.pdbx_strand_id
1 'polypeptide(L)'
;MFLVKRPSKTFPVMKVDTINQDVVKAKYAVRGEILDEKNRMMKAMTKGEKFPFSEFCELNIGNPQIFRSKPISFFRKVIATALNPHLLETDDFSDDVKRRAGFYLDNMKSIGAYTRSSGDQMIRQNIADFIAKRDGVKTDFKNILLYNGASEAIANFMELINQSGQRIGFMIPIPQYPLYSAQVQLHSADFVGYYLDEDNVSSFNSGMGARCRCFGSGLRRGNQEGHQS
;
A
#
# COMPACT_ATOMS: atom_id res chain seq x y z
N MET A 1 46.85 -1.31 6.34
CA MET A 1 46.31 0.04 6.33
C MET A 1 46.22 0.47 4.87
N PHE A 2 45.03 0.35 4.26
CA PHE A 2 44.83 0.73 2.86
C PHE A 2 44.49 2.23 2.82
N LEU A 3 45.40 3.04 2.31
CA LEU A 3 45.16 4.44 2.00
C LEU A 3 44.28 4.54 0.75
N VAL A 4 42.99 4.74 0.93
CA VAL A 4 42.10 5.11 -0.17
C VAL A 4 42.43 6.55 -0.55
N LYS A 5 43.10 6.72 -1.69
CA LYS A 5 43.33 8.06 -2.30
C LYS A 5 41.94 8.64 -2.57
N ARG A 6 41.53 9.66 -1.82
CA ARG A 6 40.34 10.43 -2.14
C ARG A 6 40.52 11.09 -3.50
N PRO A 7 39.62 10.87 -4.45
CA PRO A 7 39.68 11.63 -5.69
C PRO A 7 39.52 13.11 -5.39
N SER A 8 40.35 13.93 -5.94
CA SER A 8 40.34 15.40 -5.78
C SER A 8 39.17 16.10 -6.49
N LYS A 9 38.15 15.32 -6.95
CA LYS A 9 36.92 15.89 -7.50
C LYS A 9 35.98 16.21 -6.34
N THR A 10 35.71 17.47 -6.15
CA THR A 10 34.59 17.95 -5.34
C THR A 10 33.35 17.30 -5.89
N PHE A 11 32.78 16.35 -5.13
CA PHE A 11 31.48 15.78 -5.50
C PHE A 11 30.47 16.93 -5.54
N PRO A 12 29.67 17.03 -6.60
CA PRO A 12 28.66 18.06 -6.66
C PRO A 12 27.71 17.92 -5.47
N VAL A 13 27.47 19.01 -4.75
CA VAL A 13 26.50 19.04 -3.67
C VAL A 13 25.15 18.67 -4.28
N MET A 14 24.44 17.72 -3.65
CA MET A 14 23.11 17.29 -4.10
C MET A 14 22.17 18.51 -4.11
N LYS A 15 21.54 18.76 -5.25
CA LYS A 15 20.57 19.84 -5.46
C LYS A 15 19.29 19.25 -6.05
N VAL A 16 18.19 19.99 -5.97
CA VAL A 16 16.88 19.55 -6.48
C VAL A 16 16.93 19.22 -7.99
N ASP A 17 17.71 19.92 -8.75
CA ASP A 17 17.92 19.69 -10.19
C ASP A 17 18.81 18.48 -10.50
N THR A 18 19.57 17.99 -9.52
CA THR A 18 20.49 16.85 -9.67
C THR A 18 20.01 15.55 -9.01
N ILE A 19 18.95 15.58 -8.23
CA ILE A 19 18.33 14.37 -7.67
C ILE A 19 17.51 13.64 -8.73
N ASN A 20 17.06 12.44 -8.41
CA ASN A 20 16.19 11.65 -9.28
C ASN A 20 14.92 12.45 -9.64
N GLN A 21 14.78 12.77 -10.94
CA GLN A 21 13.67 13.60 -11.44
C GLN A 21 12.32 12.89 -11.37
N ASP A 22 12.26 11.56 -11.31
CA ASP A 22 11.02 10.83 -11.12
C ASP A 22 10.49 11.05 -9.69
N VAL A 23 11.36 11.16 -8.71
CA VAL A 23 10.97 11.54 -7.33
C VAL A 23 10.40 12.96 -7.30
N VAL A 24 11.00 13.90 -8.03
CA VAL A 24 10.51 15.29 -8.09
C VAL A 24 9.13 15.37 -8.77
N LYS A 25 8.91 14.56 -9.79
CA LYS A 25 7.65 14.53 -10.56
C LYS A 25 6.55 13.72 -9.89
N ALA A 26 6.88 12.80 -8.98
CA ALA A 26 5.91 11.94 -8.33
C ALA A 26 4.95 12.77 -7.46
N LYS A 27 3.66 12.68 -7.75
CA LYS A 27 2.60 13.35 -7.00
C LYS A 27 1.88 12.33 -6.11
N TYR A 28 1.91 12.60 -4.80
CA TYR A 28 1.20 11.80 -3.81
C TYR A 28 0.21 12.68 -3.04
N ALA A 29 -0.94 12.94 -3.64
CA ALA A 29 -1.89 13.97 -3.24
C ALA A 29 -2.91 13.52 -2.16
N VAL A 30 -2.51 12.70 -1.19
CA VAL A 30 -3.35 12.38 -0.02
C VAL A 30 -3.46 13.58 0.93
N ARG A 31 -2.43 14.42 0.95
CA ARG A 31 -2.34 15.67 1.71
C ARG A 31 -1.85 16.75 0.76
N GLY A 32 -2.76 17.43 0.09
CA GLY A 32 -2.42 18.42 -0.92
C GLY A 32 -3.26 19.68 -0.77
N GLU A 33 -3.28 20.50 -1.80
CA GLU A 33 -3.90 21.81 -1.86
C GLU A 33 -5.35 21.87 -1.35
N ILE A 34 -6.15 20.81 -1.59
CA ILE A 34 -7.54 20.72 -1.12
C ILE A 34 -7.59 20.67 0.42
N LEU A 35 -6.67 19.95 1.06
CA LEU A 35 -6.59 19.86 2.52
C LEU A 35 -6.08 21.18 3.13
N ASP A 36 -5.14 21.83 2.48
CA ASP A 36 -4.64 23.13 2.89
C ASP A 36 -5.75 24.19 2.81
N GLU A 37 -6.55 24.17 1.74
CA GLU A 37 -7.70 25.05 1.59
C GLU A 37 -8.77 24.76 2.64
N LYS A 38 -9.11 23.49 2.91
CA LYS A 38 -9.99 23.10 4.01
C LYS A 38 -9.50 23.70 5.34
N ASN A 39 -8.20 23.53 5.64
CA ASN A 39 -7.62 24.05 6.89
C ASN A 39 -7.68 25.59 6.95
N ARG A 40 -7.50 26.27 5.82
CA ARG A 40 -7.67 27.72 5.71
C ARG A 40 -9.12 28.13 6.03
N MET A 41 -10.09 27.45 5.39
CA MET A 41 -11.52 27.71 5.63
C MET A 41 -11.92 27.42 7.08
N MET A 42 -11.48 26.33 7.67
CA MET A 42 -11.74 26.02 9.08
C MET A 42 -11.23 27.14 10.02
N LYS A 43 -10.02 27.66 9.77
CA LYS A 43 -9.48 28.78 10.53
C LYS A 43 -10.29 30.06 10.32
N ALA A 44 -10.83 30.29 9.13
CA ALA A 44 -11.67 31.45 8.83
C ALA A 44 -13.03 31.32 9.56
N MET A 45 -13.65 30.13 9.56
CA MET A 45 -14.89 29.85 10.31
C MET A 45 -14.74 30.11 11.82
N THR A 46 -13.59 29.70 12.41
CA THR A 46 -13.34 30.00 13.84
C THR A 46 -13.19 31.48 14.14
N LYS A 47 -12.92 32.32 13.13
CA LYS A 47 -12.88 33.78 13.23
C LYS A 47 -14.21 34.44 12.89
N GLY A 48 -15.27 33.64 12.65
CA GLY A 48 -16.62 34.14 12.37
C GLY A 48 -16.94 34.33 10.89
N GLU A 49 -16.06 33.95 9.96
CA GLU A 49 -16.36 33.96 8.53
C GLU A 49 -17.45 32.91 8.22
N LYS A 50 -18.44 33.31 7.43
CA LYS A 50 -19.58 32.45 7.07
C LYS A 50 -19.36 31.82 5.70
N PHE A 51 -19.56 30.52 5.62
CA PHE A 51 -19.55 29.73 4.37
C PHE A 51 -20.96 29.15 4.14
N PRO A 52 -21.29 28.69 2.92
CA PRO A 52 -22.58 28.06 2.63
C PRO A 52 -22.75 26.67 3.26
N PHE A 53 -21.84 26.27 4.10
CA PHE A 53 -21.82 25.00 4.86
C PHE A 53 -21.27 25.25 6.27
N SER A 54 -21.57 24.35 7.22
CA SER A 54 -21.14 24.45 8.62
C SER A 54 -20.07 23.45 9.02
N GLU A 55 -19.84 22.41 8.22
CA GLU A 55 -18.91 21.32 8.54
C GLU A 55 -18.25 20.74 7.30
N PHE A 56 -17.15 20.03 7.51
CA PHE A 56 -16.41 19.33 6.47
C PHE A 56 -16.50 17.81 6.66
N CYS A 57 -16.76 17.09 5.59
CA CYS A 57 -16.66 15.64 5.55
C CYS A 57 -15.32 15.23 4.90
N GLU A 58 -14.42 14.63 5.67
CA GLU A 58 -13.11 14.19 5.19
C GLU A 58 -13.18 12.75 4.68
N LEU A 59 -13.03 12.56 3.37
CA LEU A 59 -13.07 11.25 2.73
C LEU A 59 -11.73 10.85 2.11
N ASN A 60 -10.69 11.64 2.34
CA ASN A 60 -9.36 11.44 1.75
C ASN A 60 -8.52 10.35 2.43
N ILE A 61 -8.78 10.05 3.70
CA ILE A 61 -8.09 9.01 4.46
C ILE A 61 -9.12 8.14 5.19
N GLY A 62 -9.11 6.85 4.91
CA GLY A 62 -9.88 5.85 5.64
C GLY A 62 -9.27 5.63 7.04
N ASN A 63 -9.81 6.30 8.05
CA ASN A 63 -9.40 6.11 9.44
C ASN A 63 -10.60 5.80 10.32
N PRO A 64 -10.99 4.51 10.45
CA PRO A 64 -12.18 4.12 11.22
C PRO A 64 -12.15 4.59 12.67
N GLN A 65 -10.97 4.70 13.29
CA GLN A 65 -10.86 5.09 14.70
C GLN A 65 -11.14 6.58 14.93
N ILE A 66 -10.85 7.45 13.97
CA ILE A 66 -11.27 8.87 14.00
C ILE A 66 -12.80 8.96 14.01
N PHE A 67 -13.47 8.08 13.28
CA PHE A 67 -14.94 7.98 13.26
C PHE A 67 -15.52 7.19 14.44
N ARG A 68 -14.77 7.09 15.55
CA ARG A 68 -15.15 6.42 16.80
C ARG A 68 -15.43 4.92 16.68
N SER A 69 -14.97 4.25 15.63
CA SER A 69 -14.99 2.80 15.56
C SER A 69 -14.12 2.22 16.68
N LYS A 70 -14.67 1.29 17.44
CA LYS A 70 -13.93 0.64 18.50
C LYS A 70 -12.77 -0.17 17.92
N PRO A 71 -11.58 -0.12 18.54
CA PRO A 71 -10.47 -0.96 18.09
C PRO A 71 -10.79 -2.44 18.33
N ILE A 72 -10.24 -3.31 17.49
CA ILE A 72 -10.32 -4.76 17.70
C ILE A 72 -9.38 -5.09 18.86
N SER A 73 -9.94 -5.14 20.07
CA SER A 73 -9.18 -5.28 21.32
C SER A 73 -8.44 -6.62 21.43
N PHE A 74 -8.99 -7.69 20.84
CA PHE A 74 -8.35 -9.00 20.83
C PHE A 74 -6.93 -8.95 20.26
N PHE A 75 -6.75 -8.37 19.07
CA PHE A 75 -5.41 -8.26 18.45
C PHE A 75 -4.44 -7.44 19.30
N ARG A 76 -4.91 -6.33 19.88
CA ARG A 76 -4.09 -5.48 20.74
C ARG A 76 -3.64 -6.22 22.00
N LYS A 77 -4.54 -6.99 22.62
CA LYS A 77 -4.24 -7.79 23.81
C LYS A 77 -3.25 -8.92 23.48
N VAL A 78 -3.44 -9.64 22.40
CA VAL A 78 -2.49 -10.67 21.95
C VAL A 78 -1.10 -10.09 21.72
N ILE A 79 -1.01 -8.93 21.02
CA ILE A 79 0.27 -8.26 20.78
C ILE A 79 0.91 -7.80 22.09
N ALA A 80 0.14 -7.18 23.01
CA ALA A 80 0.64 -6.73 24.30
C ALA A 80 1.19 -7.91 25.14
N THR A 81 0.46 -9.02 25.18
CA THR A 81 0.89 -10.23 25.91
C THR A 81 2.12 -10.86 25.28
N ALA A 82 2.19 -10.89 23.95
CA ALA A 82 3.35 -11.43 23.25
C ALA A 82 4.61 -10.56 23.43
N LEU A 83 4.46 -9.24 23.57
CA LEU A 83 5.57 -8.32 23.86
C LEU A 83 5.97 -8.31 25.34
N ASN A 84 5.05 -8.62 26.24
CA ASN A 84 5.29 -8.74 27.68
C ASN A 84 4.72 -10.07 28.20
N PRO A 85 5.50 -11.18 28.16
CA PRO A 85 5.03 -12.51 28.52
C PRO A 85 4.52 -12.64 29.95
N HIS A 86 4.93 -11.75 30.87
CA HIS A 86 4.40 -11.73 32.24
C HIS A 86 2.87 -11.60 32.30
N LEU A 87 2.27 -10.97 31.28
CA LEU A 87 0.80 -10.85 31.15
C LEU A 87 0.08 -12.19 30.94
N LEU A 88 0.80 -13.28 30.65
CA LEU A 88 0.22 -14.63 30.63
C LEU A 88 -0.20 -15.10 32.04
N GLU A 89 0.50 -14.61 33.07
CA GLU A 89 0.31 -15.02 34.47
C GLU A 89 -0.74 -14.16 35.19
N THR A 90 -1.16 -13.03 34.60
CA THR A 90 -2.15 -12.12 35.21
C THR A 90 -3.57 -12.48 34.79
N ASP A 91 -4.56 -12.01 35.54
CA ASP A 91 -6.00 -12.18 35.22
C ASP A 91 -6.55 -11.04 34.31
N ASP A 92 -5.67 -10.18 33.80
CA ASP A 92 -6.09 -9.02 33.02
C ASP A 92 -6.64 -9.41 31.63
N PHE A 93 -6.27 -10.56 31.12
CA PHE A 93 -6.65 -11.02 29.78
C PHE A 93 -7.32 -12.40 29.80
N SER A 94 -8.25 -12.57 28.88
CA SER A 94 -8.99 -13.82 28.69
C SER A 94 -8.11 -14.96 28.18
N ASP A 95 -8.53 -16.20 28.46
CA ASP A 95 -7.78 -17.43 28.10
C ASP A 95 -7.50 -17.56 26.59
N ASP A 96 -8.40 -17.08 25.74
CA ASP A 96 -8.21 -17.10 24.29
C ASP A 96 -7.07 -16.18 23.84
N VAL A 97 -6.92 -15.00 24.48
CA VAL A 97 -5.80 -14.08 24.27
C VAL A 97 -4.50 -14.73 24.74
N LYS A 98 -4.48 -15.27 25.96
CA LYS A 98 -3.31 -15.94 26.55
C LYS A 98 -2.87 -17.13 25.69
N ARG A 99 -3.81 -17.99 25.30
CA ARG A 99 -3.55 -19.13 24.42
C ARG A 99 -2.96 -18.70 23.09
N ARG A 100 -3.49 -17.63 22.48
CA ARG A 100 -3.00 -17.14 21.19
C ARG A 100 -1.61 -16.51 21.30
N ALA A 101 -1.36 -15.72 22.33
CA ALA A 101 -0.05 -15.15 22.60
C ALA A 101 1.00 -16.21 22.92
N GLY A 102 0.66 -17.18 23.77
CA GLY A 102 1.50 -18.33 24.10
C GLY A 102 1.90 -19.12 22.85
N PHE A 103 0.95 -19.40 21.97
CA PHE A 103 1.22 -20.05 20.70
C PHE A 103 2.30 -19.32 19.88
N TYR A 104 2.28 -17.99 19.83
CA TYR A 104 3.33 -17.22 19.14
C TYR A 104 4.68 -17.31 19.87
N LEU A 105 4.70 -17.17 21.18
CA LEU A 105 5.92 -17.22 21.98
C LEU A 105 6.60 -18.60 21.89
N ASP A 106 5.85 -19.68 21.95
CA ASP A 106 6.35 -21.05 21.84
C ASP A 106 7.00 -21.33 20.49
N ASN A 107 6.45 -20.76 19.41
CA ASN A 107 6.91 -21.03 18.04
C ASN A 107 7.98 -20.04 17.56
N MET A 108 7.94 -18.78 17.99
CA MET A 108 8.86 -17.74 17.51
C MET A 108 10.08 -17.55 18.40
N LYS A 109 10.12 -18.18 19.59
CA LYS A 109 11.19 -18.07 20.61
C LYS A 109 11.42 -16.65 21.14
N SER A 110 11.37 -15.63 20.30
CA SER A 110 11.57 -14.24 20.67
C SER A 110 10.83 -13.32 19.72
N ILE A 111 10.09 -12.35 20.26
CA ILE A 111 9.46 -11.27 19.50
C ILE A 111 10.37 -10.04 19.59
N GLY A 112 10.68 -9.44 18.43
CA GLY A 112 11.62 -8.31 18.32
C GLY A 112 13.02 -8.69 17.85
N ALA A 113 13.30 -9.98 17.67
CA ALA A 113 14.51 -10.43 16.97
C ALA A 113 14.34 -10.42 15.44
N TYR A 114 15.46 -10.54 14.72
CA TYR A 114 15.43 -10.69 13.27
C TYR A 114 14.68 -11.96 12.86
N THR A 115 13.80 -11.83 11.88
CA THR A 115 13.13 -12.94 11.21
C THR A 115 13.68 -13.10 9.79
N ARG A 116 13.18 -14.09 9.05
CA ARG A 116 13.51 -14.22 7.61
C ARG A 116 12.96 -13.02 6.85
N SER A 117 13.65 -12.59 5.79
CA SER A 117 13.22 -11.47 4.94
C SER A 117 11.84 -11.66 4.30
N SER A 118 11.41 -12.92 4.12
CA SER A 118 10.05 -13.23 3.67
C SER A 118 8.99 -13.18 4.78
N GLY A 119 9.38 -12.94 6.03
CA GLY A 119 8.54 -13.03 7.22
C GLY A 119 8.62 -14.39 7.92
N ASP A 120 8.14 -14.44 9.16
CA ASP A 120 8.14 -15.67 9.96
C ASP A 120 7.35 -16.79 9.30
N GLN A 121 7.91 -17.99 9.32
CA GLN A 121 7.33 -19.15 8.63
C GLN A 121 5.98 -19.56 9.22
N MET A 122 5.84 -19.56 10.54
CA MET A 122 4.61 -19.96 11.20
C MET A 122 3.47 -18.98 10.88
N ILE A 123 3.75 -17.67 10.87
CA ILE A 123 2.77 -16.67 10.49
C ILE A 123 2.35 -16.85 9.02
N ARG A 124 3.31 -17.08 8.13
CA ARG A 124 3.01 -17.34 6.70
C ARG A 124 2.19 -18.61 6.51
N GLN A 125 2.47 -19.67 7.31
CA GLN A 125 1.66 -20.89 7.29
C GLN A 125 0.22 -20.63 7.74
N ASN A 126 0.02 -19.89 8.85
CA ASN A 126 -1.32 -19.52 9.29
C ASN A 126 -2.10 -18.72 8.23
N ILE A 127 -1.40 -17.84 7.49
CA ILE A 127 -2.02 -17.08 6.40
C ILE A 127 -2.37 -18.01 5.23
N ALA A 128 -1.49 -18.94 4.88
CA ALA A 128 -1.73 -19.92 3.83
C ALA A 128 -2.95 -20.80 4.14
N ASP A 129 -3.06 -21.28 5.37
CA ASP A 129 -4.19 -22.08 5.85
C ASP A 129 -5.49 -21.27 5.83
N PHE A 130 -5.43 -20.00 6.25
CA PHE A 130 -6.59 -19.10 6.16
C PHE A 130 -7.06 -18.89 4.72
N ILE A 131 -6.12 -18.61 3.80
CA ILE A 131 -6.45 -18.41 2.37
C ILE A 131 -7.03 -19.70 1.79
N ALA A 132 -6.39 -20.84 2.08
CA ALA A 132 -6.88 -22.15 1.60
C ALA A 132 -8.31 -22.44 2.09
N LYS A 133 -8.61 -22.13 3.36
CA LYS A 133 -9.96 -22.30 3.91
C LYS A 133 -10.98 -21.33 3.31
N ARG A 134 -10.58 -20.07 3.08
CA ARG A 134 -11.47 -19.04 2.51
C ARG A 134 -11.82 -19.32 1.07
N ASP A 135 -10.81 -19.67 0.26
CA ASP A 135 -10.92 -19.75 -1.20
C ASP A 135 -11.13 -21.19 -1.72
N GLY A 136 -11.02 -22.20 -0.84
CA GLY A 136 -11.12 -23.61 -1.22
C GLY A 136 -9.94 -24.14 -2.05
N VAL A 137 -8.83 -23.39 -2.13
CA VAL A 137 -7.65 -23.71 -2.94
C VAL A 137 -6.42 -23.83 -2.03
N LYS A 138 -5.70 -24.96 -2.15
CA LYS A 138 -4.46 -25.18 -1.39
C LYS A 138 -3.45 -24.07 -1.68
N THR A 139 -2.99 -23.43 -0.64
CA THR A 139 -1.99 -22.34 -0.72
C THR A 139 -0.71 -22.79 -0.01
N ASP A 140 0.45 -22.60 -0.66
CA ASP A 140 1.76 -22.88 -0.05
C ASP A 140 2.27 -21.60 0.63
N PHE A 141 2.69 -21.70 1.89
CA PHE A 141 3.28 -20.59 2.64
C PHE A 141 4.54 -20.01 1.98
N LYS A 142 5.22 -20.78 1.15
CA LYS A 142 6.40 -20.31 0.39
C LYS A 142 6.05 -19.20 -0.61
N ASN A 143 4.81 -19.13 -1.04
CA ASN A 143 4.30 -18.10 -1.94
C ASN A 143 3.76 -16.86 -1.20
N ILE A 144 3.96 -16.79 0.13
CA ILE A 144 3.51 -15.67 0.95
C ILE A 144 4.74 -14.88 1.42
N LEU A 145 4.70 -13.58 1.17
CA LEU A 145 5.69 -12.61 1.63
C LEU A 145 5.00 -11.61 2.55
N LEU A 146 5.61 -11.31 3.70
CA LEU A 146 5.11 -10.34 4.65
C LEU A 146 5.83 -9.00 4.46
N TYR A 147 5.05 -7.92 4.54
CA TYR A 147 5.52 -6.55 4.41
C TYR A 147 4.96 -5.66 5.51
N ASN A 148 5.55 -4.48 5.70
CA ASN A 148 5.07 -3.46 6.63
C ASN A 148 3.88 -2.68 6.03
N GLY A 149 2.84 -3.41 5.65
CA GLY A 149 1.63 -2.88 5.05
C GLY A 149 1.58 -2.98 3.52
N ALA A 150 0.38 -2.77 2.98
CA ALA A 150 0.09 -2.94 1.55
C ALA A 150 0.91 -1.99 0.66
N SER A 151 1.25 -0.80 1.13
CA SER A 151 2.00 0.19 0.33
C SER A 151 3.39 -0.32 -0.05
N GLU A 152 4.11 -0.92 0.90
CA GLU A 152 5.43 -1.49 0.64
C GLU A 152 5.33 -2.72 -0.28
N ALA A 153 4.35 -3.59 -0.03
CA ALA A 153 4.11 -4.76 -0.88
C ALA A 153 3.83 -4.38 -2.33
N ILE A 154 2.99 -3.37 -2.56
CA ILE A 154 2.65 -2.86 -3.90
C ILE A 154 3.88 -2.26 -4.56
N ALA A 155 4.64 -1.42 -3.85
CA ALA A 155 5.85 -0.80 -4.39
C ALA A 155 6.87 -1.86 -4.84
N ASN A 156 7.18 -2.82 -3.98
CA ASN A 156 8.13 -3.88 -4.28
C ASN A 156 7.64 -4.81 -5.41
N PHE A 157 6.33 -5.06 -5.48
CA PHE A 157 5.78 -5.84 -6.57
C PHE A 157 5.89 -5.09 -7.91
N MET A 158 5.60 -3.78 -7.92
CA MET A 158 5.74 -2.96 -9.12
C MET A 158 7.21 -2.87 -9.57
N GLU A 159 8.14 -2.75 -8.63
CA GLU A 159 9.58 -2.81 -8.91
C GLU A 159 9.99 -4.15 -9.49
N LEU A 160 9.52 -5.26 -8.91
CA LEU A 160 9.84 -6.62 -9.37
C LEU A 160 9.43 -6.87 -10.81
N ILE A 161 8.26 -6.38 -11.23
CA ILE A 161 7.74 -6.61 -12.59
C ILE A 161 8.21 -5.56 -13.59
N ASN A 162 8.77 -4.44 -13.13
CA ASN A 162 9.29 -3.37 -14.00
C ASN A 162 10.65 -3.77 -14.57
N GLN A 163 10.64 -4.38 -15.74
CA GLN A 163 11.84 -4.94 -16.37
C GLN A 163 12.70 -3.86 -17.04
N SER A 164 14.00 -3.92 -16.81
CA SER A 164 14.97 -3.05 -17.49
C SER A 164 14.92 -3.23 -19.00
N GLY A 165 14.83 -2.11 -19.72
CA GLY A 165 14.82 -2.09 -21.19
C GLY A 165 13.46 -2.40 -21.83
N GLN A 166 12.42 -2.67 -21.03
CA GLN A 166 11.04 -2.81 -21.52
C GLN A 166 10.17 -1.68 -20.99
N ARG A 167 9.29 -1.17 -21.83
CA ARG A 167 8.29 -0.19 -21.41
C ARG A 167 7.06 -0.92 -20.88
N ILE A 168 6.81 -0.78 -19.58
CA ILE A 168 5.72 -1.44 -18.89
C ILE A 168 4.64 -0.43 -18.51
N GLY A 169 3.38 -0.75 -18.84
CA GLY A 169 2.22 0.04 -18.45
C GLY A 169 1.40 -0.63 -17.37
N PHE A 170 1.01 0.13 -16.35
CA PHE A 170 0.09 -0.31 -15.31
C PHE A 170 -1.31 0.21 -15.56
N MET A 171 -2.28 -0.70 -15.70
CA MET A 171 -3.69 -0.35 -15.79
C MET A 171 -4.25 -0.01 -14.40
N ILE A 172 -4.72 1.22 -14.25
CA ILE A 172 -5.17 1.74 -12.95
C ILE A 172 -6.53 2.41 -13.11
N PRO A 173 -7.53 2.10 -12.26
CA PRO A 173 -8.83 2.74 -12.31
C PRO A 173 -8.74 4.23 -11.96
N ILE A 174 -9.65 5.04 -12.50
CA ILE A 174 -9.81 6.44 -12.15
C ILE A 174 -11.25 6.63 -11.65
N PRO A 175 -11.44 7.14 -10.43
CA PRO A 175 -10.44 7.59 -9.45
C PRO A 175 -9.67 6.43 -8.80
N GLN A 176 -8.50 6.75 -8.20
CA GLN A 176 -7.61 5.76 -7.61
C GLN A 176 -6.90 6.31 -6.35
N TYR A 177 -6.32 5.39 -5.57
CA TYR A 177 -5.44 5.77 -4.46
C TYR A 177 -4.10 6.30 -5.00
N PRO A 178 -3.65 7.50 -4.60
CA PRO A 178 -2.48 8.16 -5.20
C PRO A 178 -1.16 7.39 -5.13
N LEU A 179 -1.07 6.36 -4.28
CA LEU A 179 0.08 5.46 -4.22
C LEU A 179 0.40 4.87 -5.60
N TYR A 180 -0.61 4.40 -6.34
CA TYR A 180 -0.38 3.72 -7.61
C TYR A 180 0.25 4.65 -8.65
N SER A 181 -0.31 5.84 -8.86
CA SER A 181 0.24 6.81 -9.80
C SER A 181 1.63 7.30 -9.39
N ALA A 182 1.87 7.46 -8.08
CA ALA A 182 3.19 7.82 -7.57
C ALA A 182 4.23 6.71 -7.83
N GLN A 183 3.88 5.44 -7.58
CA GLN A 183 4.78 4.32 -7.85
C GLN A 183 5.05 4.14 -9.35
N VAL A 184 4.05 4.30 -10.21
CA VAL A 184 4.25 4.31 -11.68
C VAL A 184 5.29 5.34 -12.07
N GLN A 185 5.19 6.57 -11.55
CA GLN A 185 6.16 7.63 -11.84
C GLN A 185 7.56 7.31 -11.27
N LEU A 186 7.64 6.79 -10.03
CA LEU A 186 8.92 6.46 -9.39
C LEU A 186 9.69 5.36 -10.13
N HIS A 187 8.98 4.46 -10.79
CA HIS A 187 9.57 3.37 -11.58
C HIS A 187 9.68 3.69 -13.08
N SER A 188 9.45 4.94 -13.49
CA SER A 188 9.48 5.36 -14.91
C SER A 188 8.60 4.48 -15.81
N ALA A 189 7.49 3.97 -15.27
CA ALA A 189 6.52 3.15 -15.98
C ALA A 189 5.41 4.01 -16.59
N ASP A 190 4.56 3.41 -17.43
CA ASP A 190 3.42 4.09 -18.04
C ASP A 190 2.16 3.94 -17.21
N PHE A 191 1.46 5.04 -16.99
CA PHE A 191 0.14 5.05 -16.38
C PHE A 191 -0.93 4.83 -17.47
N VAL A 192 -1.67 3.73 -17.36
CA VAL A 192 -2.79 3.39 -18.25
C VAL A 192 -4.09 3.51 -17.47
N GLY A 193 -4.68 4.71 -17.46
CA GLY A 193 -5.91 4.97 -16.73
C GLY A 193 -7.15 4.40 -17.43
N TYR A 194 -8.12 3.91 -16.65
CA TYR A 194 -9.44 3.54 -17.14
C TYR A 194 -10.52 3.97 -16.16
N TYR A 195 -11.72 4.21 -16.65
CA TYR A 195 -12.88 4.55 -15.81
C TYR A 195 -13.79 3.34 -15.63
N LEU A 196 -14.36 3.21 -14.46
CA LEU A 196 -15.46 2.27 -14.20
C LEU A 196 -16.76 2.86 -14.74
N ASP A 197 -17.61 2.03 -15.29
CA ASP A 197 -18.95 2.45 -15.73
C ASP A 197 -19.91 2.37 -14.54
N GLU A 198 -20.18 3.55 -13.94
CA GLU A 198 -21.01 3.65 -12.75
C GLU A 198 -22.52 3.62 -13.07
N ASP A 199 -22.89 3.94 -14.30
CA ASP A 199 -24.30 3.99 -14.73
C ASP A 199 -24.95 2.60 -14.87
N ASN A 200 -24.13 1.55 -15.00
CA ASN A 200 -24.57 0.16 -15.17
C ASN A 200 -24.41 -0.71 -13.91
N VAL A 201 -24.48 -0.11 -12.72
CA VAL A 201 -24.38 -0.82 -11.43
C VAL A 201 -25.45 -1.89 -11.23
N SER A 202 -26.58 -1.82 -11.95
CA SER A 202 -27.64 -2.84 -11.93
C SER A 202 -27.23 -4.22 -12.47
N SER A 203 -26.12 -4.32 -13.19
CA SER A 203 -25.56 -5.61 -13.66
C SER A 203 -24.62 -6.28 -12.65
N PHE A 204 -24.40 -5.71 -11.47
CA PHE A 204 -23.58 -6.30 -10.42
C PHE A 204 -24.16 -7.61 -9.84
N ASN A 205 -25.44 -7.87 -10.04
CA ASN A 205 -26.11 -9.09 -9.57
C ASN A 205 -25.94 -10.32 -10.50
N SER A 206 -25.28 -10.16 -11.63
CA SER A 206 -25.02 -11.26 -12.57
C SER A 206 -23.53 -11.39 -12.89
N GLY A 207 -22.72 -11.76 -11.90
CA GLY A 207 -21.36 -12.26 -12.09
C GLY A 207 -20.42 -11.40 -12.93
N MET A 208 -19.49 -10.73 -12.28
CA MET A 208 -18.24 -10.13 -12.80
C MET A 208 -18.29 -9.57 -14.25
N GLY A 209 -18.80 -8.36 -14.39
CA GLY A 209 -18.76 -7.64 -15.65
C GLY A 209 -18.61 -6.14 -15.46
N ALA A 210 -17.53 -5.70 -14.79
CA ALA A 210 -17.18 -4.28 -14.83
C ALA A 210 -16.83 -3.95 -16.29
N ARG A 211 -17.71 -3.25 -17.02
CA ARG A 211 -17.36 -2.71 -18.33
C ARG A 211 -16.43 -1.53 -18.13
N CYS A 212 -15.17 -1.70 -18.51
CA CYS A 212 -14.19 -0.64 -18.49
C CYS A 212 -14.33 0.18 -19.77
N ARG A 213 -14.54 1.50 -19.65
CA ARG A 213 -14.29 2.43 -20.77
C ARG A 213 -12.80 2.74 -20.78
N CYS A 214 -12.05 2.08 -21.63
CA CYS A 214 -10.67 2.47 -21.88
C CYS A 214 -10.68 3.75 -22.71
N PHE A 215 -9.93 4.77 -22.31
CA PHE A 215 -9.61 5.90 -23.15
C PHE A 215 -8.74 5.41 -24.32
N GLY A 216 -9.39 5.05 -25.40
CA GLY A 216 -8.73 4.66 -26.63
C GLY A 216 -8.25 5.87 -27.41
N SER A 217 -7.03 6.28 -27.17
CA SER A 217 -6.23 6.98 -28.19
C SER A 217 -4.75 6.85 -27.83
N GLY A 218 -4.13 5.75 -28.22
CA GLY A 218 -2.68 5.60 -28.06
C GLY A 218 -2.10 4.20 -28.23
N LEU A 219 -2.89 3.16 -28.14
CA LEU A 219 -2.42 1.84 -28.56
C LEU A 219 -2.52 1.72 -30.09
N ARG A 220 -1.60 2.38 -30.80
CA ARG A 220 -1.35 2.03 -32.20
C ARG A 220 -0.86 0.58 -32.18
N ARG A 221 -1.68 -0.31 -32.76
CA ARG A 221 -1.23 -1.64 -33.16
C ARG A 221 -0.02 -1.40 -34.07
N GLY A 222 1.16 -1.87 -33.66
CA GLY A 222 2.30 -1.97 -34.54
C GLY A 222 1.87 -2.84 -35.74
N ASN A 223 1.76 -2.24 -36.90
CA ASN A 223 1.60 -2.96 -38.14
C ASN A 223 2.79 -3.90 -38.29
N GLN A 224 2.51 -5.19 -38.23
CA GLN A 224 3.34 -6.17 -38.87
C GLN A 224 3.18 -5.94 -40.38
N GLU A 225 4.00 -5.06 -40.96
CA GLU A 225 4.22 -5.08 -42.38
C GLU A 225 5.18 -6.21 -42.67
N GLY A 226 4.64 -7.17 -43.41
CA GLY A 226 5.36 -8.31 -43.90
C GLY A 226 6.51 -7.90 -44.84
N HIS A 227 7.64 -8.49 -44.66
CA HIS A 227 8.62 -8.69 -45.74
C HIS A 227 8.28 -10.00 -46.44
N GLN A 228 7.56 -9.87 -47.58
CA GLN A 228 7.66 -10.79 -48.70
C GLN A 228 8.59 -10.13 -49.73
N SER A 229 9.72 -10.71 -49.95
CA SER A 229 10.42 -10.95 -51.21
C SER A 229 11.85 -11.44 -50.93
#